data_66792c57be4cd16de2e5a2601ee888a3
#
_entry.id   66792c57be4cd16de2e5a2601ee888a3
#
_cell.length_a   1.000
_cell.length_b   1.000
_cell.length_c   1.000
_cell.angle_alpha   90.00
_cell.angle_beta   90.00
_cell.angle_gamma   90.00
#
_symmetry.space_group_name_H-M   'P 1'
#
loop_
_entity.id
_entity.type
_entity.pdbx_description
1 polymer ?
#
loop_
_entity_poly.entity_id
_entity_poly.type
_entity_poly.pdbx_seq_one_letter_code
_entity_poly.pdbx_strand_id
1 'polypeptide(L)'
;MLSRQALLRSMRAAASQRAAISQTRAYAAAASSDKVKPPVALFGIDGTYATALYTAAVKTSSLEPTAKGLAALASLVEKDKKLVSILATPTLSTADKNSIIAELQKAAGIQGETVKNFLSTLAQNNRLGLLPDVCSRFSELISASRGEIEVIITSAQQLDNKTLSRLETAVSKSSYVGAGKKLKVTNTVNPEIVGGLVVEIGDRTIDLSVSSKISKMNKLLNDSL
;
A
#
# COMPACT_ATOMS: atom_id res chain seq x y z
N MET A 1 -11.74 -58.18 -59.41
CA MET A 1 -10.67 -57.15 -59.20
C MET A 1 -11.26 -55.77 -58.78
N LEU A 2 -11.98 -55.71 -57.67
CA LEU A 2 -12.68 -54.46 -57.26
C LEU A 2 -12.54 -54.16 -55.77
N SER A 3 -11.47 -54.55 -55.11
CA SER A 3 -11.35 -54.33 -53.66
C SER A 3 -10.17 -53.47 -53.18
N ARG A 4 -9.26 -53.07 -54.06
CA ARG A 4 -8.08 -52.26 -53.66
C ARG A 4 -8.27 -50.75 -53.71
N GLN A 5 -9.20 -50.26 -54.53
CA GLN A 5 -9.44 -48.82 -54.64
C GLN A 5 -10.40 -48.25 -53.61
N ALA A 6 -11.24 -49.08 -53.00
CA ALA A 6 -12.17 -48.66 -51.94
C ALA A 6 -11.45 -48.47 -50.59
N LEU A 7 -10.41 -49.26 -50.30
CA LEU A 7 -9.62 -49.16 -49.08
C LEU A 7 -8.71 -47.94 -49.03
N LEU A 8 -8.23 -47.46 -50.19
CA LEU A 8 -7.38 -46.25 -50.27
C LEU A 8 -8.18 -44.96 -50.14
N ARG A 9 -9.49 -44.98 -50.44
CA ARG A 9 -10.37 -43.82 -50.23
C ARG A 9 -10.79 -43.62 -48.79
N SER A 10 -10.99 -44.70 -48.00
CA SER A 10 -11.33 -44.62 -46.59
C SER A 10 -10.18 -44.16 -45.71
N MET A 11 -8.92 -44.45 -46.08
CA MET A 11 -7.75 -43.97 -45.33
C MET A 11 -7.41 -42.49 -45.56
N ARG A 12 -7.82 -41.92 -46.69
CA ARG A 12 -7.63 -40.46 -46.95
C ARG A 12 -8.67 -39.57 -46.26
N ALA A 13 -9.86 -40.09 -45.97
CA ALA A 13 -10.87 -39.33 -45.25
C ALA A 13 -10.63 -39.26 -43.73
N ALA A 14 -9.90 -40.24 -43.15
CA ALA A 14 -9.57 -40.24 -41.73
C ALA A 14 -8.38 -39.35 -41.35
N ALA A 15 -7.55 -38.94 -42.31
CA ALA A 15 -6.37 -38.09 -42.07
C ALA A 15 -6.72 -36.60 -42.03
N SER A 16 -7.83 -36.13 -42.61
CA SER A 16 -8.20 -34.73 -42.68
C SER A 16 -8.97 -34.23 -41.45
N GLN A 17 -9.47 -35.13 -40.57
CA GLN A 17 -10.19 -34.70 -39.36
C GLN A 17 -9.32 -34.57 -38.11
N ARG A 18 -8.03 -34.94 -38.17
CA ARG A 18 -7.10 -34.79 -37.03
C ARG A 18 -6.32 -33.50 -37.01
N ALA A 19 -6.35 -32.71 -38.08
CA ALA A 19 -5.60 -31.47 -38.17
C ALA A 19 -6.35 -30.21 -37.69
N ALA A 20 -7.64 -30.33 -37.30
CA ALA A 20 -8.44 -29.16 -36.93
C ALA A 20 -8.56 -28.89 -35.40
N ILE A 21 -7.90 -29.70 -34.54
CA ILE A 21 -8.09 -29.57 -33.08
C ILE A 21 -6.88 -28.92 -32.36
N SER A 22 -5.85 -28.49 -33.06
CA SER A 22 -4.62 -27.99 -32.41
C SER A 22 -4.43 -26.47 -32.39
N GLN A 23 -5.42 -25.66 -32.79
CA GLN A 23 -5.26 -24.19 -32.80
C GLN A 23 -6.04 -23.38 -31.78
N THR A 24 -6.65 -24.00 -30.77
CA THR A 24 -7.40 -23.25 -29.75
C THR A 24 -6.73 -23.25 -28.39
N ARG A 25 -5.44 -23.08 -28.28
CA ARG A 25 -4.80 -23.03 -26.96
C ARG A 25 -3.49 -22.27 -26.85
N ALA A 26 -3.46 -21.05 -27.28
CA ALA A 26 -2.30 -20.20 -27.01
C ALA A 26 -2.56 -19.03 -26.04
N TYR A 27 -3.77 -18.92 -25.46
CA TYR A 27 -4.10 -17.78 -24.56
C TYR A 27 -4.13 -18.10 -23.07
N ALA A 28 -3.88 -19.34 -22.66
CA ALA A 28 -4.00 -19.73 -21.25
C ALA A 28 -2.68 -20.05 -20.53
N ALA A 29 -1.54 -19.86 -21.18
CA ALA A 29 -0.22 -20.15 -20.58
C ALA A 29 0.69 -18.91 -20.47
N ALA A 30 0.10 -17.73 -20.31
CA ALA A 30 0.88 -16.54 -19.99
C ALA A 30 0.63 -16.16 -18.53
N ALA A 31 1.70 -16.21 -17.76
CA ALA A 31 1.87 -15.64 -16.43
C ALA A 31 1.45 -16.49 -15.24
N SER A 32 2.21 -17.53 -14.94
CA SER A 32 2.68 -17.68 -13.57
C SER A 32 3.81 -16.66 -13.33
N SER A 33 3.50 -15.38 -13.47
CA SER A 33 4.32 -14.35 -12.85
C SER A 33 4.14 -14.57 -11.36
N ASP A 34 5.22 -14.81 -10.64
CA ASP A 34 5.27 -14.75 -9.19
C ASP A 34 4.48 -13.51 -8.76
N LYS A 35 3.21 -13.72 -8.41
CA LYS A 35 2.34 -12.64 -7.95
C LYS A 35 2.81 -12.33 -6.55
N VAL A 36 3.79 -11.44 -6.46
CA VAL A 36 4.16 -10.83 -5.19
C VAL A 36 2.90 -10.17 -4.67
N LYS A 37 2.25 -10.83 -3.70
CA LYS A 37 1.08 -10.26 -3.06
C LYS A 37 1.53 -9.18 -2.10
N PRO A 38 0.94 -8.00 -2.13
CA PRO A 38 1.19 -6.97 -1.13
C PRO A 38 0.76 -7.50 0.25
N PRO A 39 1.44 -7.12 1.33
CA PRO A 39 1.12 -7.56 2.70
C PRO A 39 -0.25 -7.06 3.16
N VAL A 40 -0.68 -5.92 2.65
CA VAL A 40 -2.00 -5.31 2.93
C VAL A 40 -2.68 -4.98 1.61
N ALA A 41 -3.98 -5.22 1.52
CA ALA A 41 -4.80 -4.80 0.39
C ALA A 41 -5.14 -3.32 0.55
N LEU A 42 -4.62 -2.47 -0.33
CA LEU A 42 -4.96 -1.06 -0.39
C LEU A 42 -6.00 -0.82 -1.47
N PHE A 43 -6.93 0.08 -1.18
CA PHE A 43 -8.01 0.48 -2.08
C PHE A 43 -7.80 1.92 -2.55
N GLY A 44 -8.48 2.30 -3.61
CA GLY A 44 -8.35 3.63 -4.21
C GLY A 44 -7.34 3.66 -5.35
N ILE A 45 -7.26 4.82 -6.02
CA ILE A 45 -6.32 5.02 -7.13
C ILE A 45 -4.88 5.08 -6.60
N ASP A 46 -4.68 5.81 -5.51
CA ASP A 46 -3.44 5.92 -4.75
C ASP A 46 -2.93 4.55 -4.29
N GLY A 47 -3.82 3.71 -3.71
CA GLY A 47 -3.49 2.35 -3.30
C GLY A 47 -3.08 1.44 -4.47
N THR A 48 -3.70 1.60 -5.64
CA THR A 48 -3.33 0.82 -6.85
C THR A 48 -1.93 1.19 -7.32
N TYR A 49 -1.59 2.49 -7.35
CA TYR A 49 -0.25 2.94 -7.72
C TYR A 49 0.80 2.53 -6.70
N ALA A 50 0.49 2.63 -5.39
CA ALA A 50 1.39 2.17 -4.33
C ALA A 50 1.65 0.66 -4.41
N THR A 51 0.62 -0.14 -4.66
CA THR A 51 0.74 -1.61 -4.84
C THR A 51 1.56 -1.97 -6.09
N ALA A 52 1.33 -1.27 -7.20
CA ALA A 52 2.10 -1.48 -8.42
C ALA A 52 3.59 -1.14 -8.22
N LEU A 53 3.88 -0.02 -7.55
CA LEU A 53 5.24 0.39 -7.21
C LEU A 53 5.91 -0.60 -6.25
N TYR A 54 5.20 -1.08 -5.23
CA TYR A 54 5.69 -2.11 -4.31
C TYR A 54 6.06 -3.38 -5.07
N THR A 55 5.18 -3.86 -5.95
CA THR A 55 5.42 -5.06 -6.75
C THR A 55 6.62 -4.89 -7.69
N ALA A 56 6.78 -3.72 -8.30
CA ALA A 56 7.93 -3.39 -9.13
C ALA A 56 9.22 -3.34 -8.30
N ALA A 57 9.20 -2.71 -7.12
CA ALA A 57 10.34 -2.60 -6.22
C ALA A 57 10.79 -3.96 -5.66
N VAL A 58 9.86 -4.88 -5.39
CA VAL A 58 10.18 -6.26 -5.00
C VAL A 58 10.84 -7.01 -6.15
N LYS A 59 10.31 -6.92 -7.36
CA LYS A 59 10.87 -7.59 -8.54
C LYS A 59 12.28 -7.10 -8.88
N THR A 60 12.55 -5.81 -8.67
CA THR A 60 13.88 -5.22 -8.90
C THR A 60 14.78 -5.29 -7.67
N SER A 61 14.34 -5.91 -6.56
CA SER A 61 15.07 -5.98 -5.28
C SER A 61 15.52 -4.60 -4.77
N SER A 62 14.74 -3.55 -5.06
CA SER A 62 15.06 -2.15 -4.77
C SER A 62 14.10 -1.51 -3.74
N LEU A 63 13.52 -2.32 -2.83
CA LEU A 63 12.56 -1.84 -1.82
C LEU A 63 13.12 -0.74 -0.92
N GLU A 64 14.31 -0.96 -0.34
CA GLU A 64 14.95 -0.01 0.57
C GLU A 64 15.29 1.35 -0.08
N PRO A 65 15.96 1.39 -1.26
CA PRO A 65 16.25 2.64 -1.92
C PRO A 65 14.97 3.34 -2.41
N THR A 66 13.96 2.59 -2.85
CA THR A 66 12.66 3.15 -3.24
C THR A 66 11.94 3.77 -2.05
N ALA A 67 11.93 3.10 -0.88
CA ALA A 67 11.33 3.62 0.34
C ALA A 67 11.99 4.93 0.81
N LYS A 68 13.33 4.98 0.81
CA LYS A 68 14.07 6.19 1.16
C LYS A 68 13.79 7.33 0.17
N GLY A 69 13.77 7.03 -1.12
CA GLY A 69 13.47 8.02 -2.16
C GLY A 69 12.06 8.61 -2.02
N LEU A 70 11.05 7.78 -1.76
CA LEU A 70 9.68 8.25 -1.55
C LEU A 70 9.52 9.02 -0.24
N ALA A 71 10.19 8.62 0.84
CA ALA A 71 10.19 9.38 2.08
C ALA A 71 10.82 10.77 1.91
N ALA A 72 11.91 10.88 1.15
CA ALA A 72 12.51 12.16 0.80
C ALA A 72 11.55 13.02 -0.05
N LEU A 73 10.87 12.43 -1.03
CA LEU A 73 9.85 13.13 -1.83
C LEU A 73 8.69 13.61 -0.96
N ALA A 74 8.16 12.77 -0.07
CA ALA A 74 7.09 13.15 0.84
C ALA A 74 7.48 14.36 1.68
N SER A 75 8.69 14.35 2.27
CA SER A 75 9.18 15.46 3.08
C SER A 75 9.40 16.76 2.28
N LEU A 76 9.77 16.69 1.01
CA LEU A 76 9.87 17.85 0.12
C LEU A 76 8.49 18.42 -0.20
N VAL A 77 7.53 17.56 -0.52
CA VAL A 77 6.16 17.95 -0.85
C VAL A 77 5.45 18.57 0.36
N GLU A 78 5.69 18.06 1.57
CA GLU A 78 5.15 18.63 2.81
C GLU A 78 5.72 20.02 3.12
N LYS A 79 7.01 20.25 2.84
CA LYS A 79 7.66 21.55 3.04
C LYS A 79 7.16 22.62 2.07
N ASP A 80 6.94 22.23 0.81
CA ASP A 80 6.60 23.15 -0.26
C ASP A 80 5.15 22.99 -0.74
N LYS A 81 4.22 23.64 -0.06
CA LYS A 81 2.79 23.66 -0.45
C LYS A 81 2.56 24.14 -1.90
N LYS A 82 3.48 25.00 -2.42
CA LYS A 82 3.41 25.46 -3.82
C LYS A 82 3.65 24.32 -4.82
N LEU A 83 4.53 23.36 -4.49
CA LEU A 83 4.77 22.19 -5.33
C LEU A 83 3.49 21.35 -5.48
N VAL A 84 2.74 21.17 -4.40
CA VAL A 84 1.46 20.42 -4.44
C VAL A 84 0.49 21.07 -5.44
N SER A 85 0.34 22.39 -5.40
CA SER A 85 -0.56 23.10 -6.33
C SER A 85 -0.09 23.03 -7.79
N ILE A 86 1.22 23.09 -8.03
CA ILE A 86 1.80 22.94 -9.37
C ILE A 86 1.61 21.51 -9.88
N LEU A 87 1.87 20.50 -9.06
CA LEU A 87 1.70 19.09 -9.42
C LEU A 87 0.23 18.72 -9.68
N ALA A 88 -0.71 19.37 -9.00
CA ALA A 88 -2.13 19.19 -9.20
C ALA A 88 -2.67 19.86 -10.48
N THR A 89 -1.89 20.77 -11.10
CA THR A 89 -2.33 21.51 -12.29
C THR A 89 -2.34 20.62 -13.53
N PRO A 90 -3.48 20.37 -14.18
CA PRO A 90 -3.56 19.45 -15.33
C PRO A 90 -3.07 20.07 -16.63
N THR A 91 -2.91 21.39 -16.70
CA THR A 91 -2.59 22.15 -17.92
C THR A 91 -1.09 22.16 -18.29
N LEU A 92 -0.24 21.50 -17.50
CA LEU A 92 1.20 21.43 -17.75
C LEU A 92 1.53 20.65 -19.02
N SER A 93 2.44 21.18 -19.83
CA SER A 93 3.00 20.51 -21.00
C SER A 93 3.78 19.26 -20.59
N THR A 94 3.89 18.28 -21.46
CA THR A 94 4.69 17.05 -21.22
C THR A 94 6.17 17.37 -20.99
N ALA A 95 6.71 18.41 -21.65
CA ALA A 95 8.06 18.86 -21.45
C ALA A 95 8.28 19.45 -20.06
N ASP A 96 7.33 20.31 -19.58
CA ASP A 96 7.40 20.90 -18.25
C ASP A 96 7.29 19.83 -17.15
N LYS A 97 6.42 18.85 -17.31
CA LYS A 97 6.31 17.72 -16.39
C LYS A 97 7.62 16.95 -16.25
N ASN A 98 8.29 16.68 -17.37
CA ASN A 98 9.58 15.98 -17.37
C ASN A 98 10.67 16.82 -16.67
N SER A 99 10.67 18.14 -16.87
CA SER A 99 11.58 19.05 -16.19
C SER A 99 11.35 19.07 -14.67
N ILE A 100 10.09 19.15 -14.24
CA ILE A 100 9.70 19.07 -12.82
C ILE A 100 10.13 17.73 -12.20
N ILE A 101 9.92 16.62 -12.90
CA ILE A 101 10.35 15.30 -12.44
C ILE A 101 11.87 15.24 -12.28
N ALA A 102 12.64 15.81 -13.21
CA ALA A 102 14.08 15.82 -13.14
C ALA A 102 14.57 16.68 -11.94
N GLU A 103 13.93 17.79 -11.66
CA GLU A 103 14.22 18.62 -10.48
C GLU A 103 13.86 17.91 -9.18
N LEU A 104 12.68 17.27 -9.09
CA LEU A 104 12.28 16.46 -7.93
C LEU A 104 13.25 15.32 -7.66
N GLN A 105 13.72 14.64 -8.69
CA GLN A 105 14.71 13.58 -8.55
C GLN A 105 16.04 14.08 -8.02
N LYS A 106 16.51 15.22 -8.50
CA LYS A 106 17.74 15.87 -8.02
C LYS A 106 17.60 16.34 -6.57
N ALA A 107 16.49 17.00 -6.25
CA ALA A 107 16.22 17.51 -4.91
C ALA A 107 16.08 16.41 -3.86
N ALA A 108 15.46 15.28 -4.23
CA ALA A 108 15.28 14.11 -3.37
C ALA A 108 16.49 13.16 -3.37
N GLY A 109 17.52 13.40 -4.21
CA GLY A 109 18.71 12.55 -4.32
C GLY A 109 18.40 11.12 -4.79
N ILE A 110 17.36 10.93 -5.60
CA ILE A 110 16.88 9.61 -6.02
C ILE A 110 17.72 9.10 -7.19
N GLN A 111 18.44 7.99 -6.97
CA GLN A 111 19.24 7.33 -8.01
C GLN A 111 18.53 6.11 -8.62
N GLY A 112 17.35 5.72 -8.12
CA GLY A 112 16.63 4.52 -8.54
C GLY A 112 15.80 4.69 -9.82
N GLU A 113 16.01 3.81 -10.81
CA GLU A 113 15.19 3.80 -12.04
C GLU A 113 13.71 3.52 -11.77
N THR A 114 13.41 2.71 -10.74
CA THR A 114 12.03 2.36 -10.36
C THR A 114 11.20 3.59 -10.03
N VAL A 115 11.75 4.51 -9.21
CA VAL A 115 11.07 5.74 -8.84
C VAL A 115 10.97 6.70 -10.02
N LYS A 116 12.01 6.78 -10.86
CA LYS A 116 11.99 7.58 -12.08
C LYS A 116 10.87 7.16 -13.03
N ASN A 117 10.77 5.86 -13.30
CA ASN A 117 9.76 5.30 -14.18
C ASN A 117 8.35 5.49 -13.59
N PHE A 118 8.23 5.38 -12.26
CA PHE A 118 6.98 5.63 -11.56
C PHE A 118 6.52 7.09 -11.70
N LEU A 119 7.40 8.06 -11.46
CA LEU A 119 7.08 9.48 -11.63
C LEU A 119 6.72 9.80 -13.09
N SER A 120 7.42 9.22 -14.05
CA SER A 120 7.10 9.35 -15.47
C SER A 120 5.70 8.79 -15.80
N THR A 121 5.34 7.66 -15.22
CA THR A 121 4.00 7.06 -15.39
C THR A 121 2.89 7.95 -14.80
N LEU A 122 3.12 8.54 -13.63
CA LEU A 122 2.19 9.50 -13.02
C LEU A 122 2.03 10.76 -13.89
N ALA A 123 3.13 11.25 -14.46
CA ALA A 123 3.10 12.42 -15.36
C ALA A 123 2.32 12.16 -16.64
N GLN A 124 2.55 10.99 -17.28
CA GLN A 124 1.84 10.57 -18.49
C GLN A 124 0.33 10.45 -18.24
N ASN A 125 -0.05 9.96 -17.07
CA ASN A 125 -1.45 9.82 -16.68
C ASN A 125 -2.07 11.10 -16.09
N ASN A 126 -1.35 12.23 -16.03
CA ASN A 126 -1.80 13.49 -15.40
C ASN A 126 -2.21 13.32 -13.93
N ARG A 127 -1.50 12.48 -13.17
CA ARG A 127 -1.81 12.13 -11.78
C ARG A 127 -0.69 12.47 -10.80
N LEU A 128 0.15 13.45 -11.14
CA LEU A 128 1.24 13.89 -10.25
C LEU A 128 0.72 14.46 -8.92
N GLY A 129 -0.50 15.02 -8.91
CA GLY A 129 -1.13 15.52 -7.68
C GLY A 129 -1.42 14.44 -6.63
N LEU A 130 -1.47 13.15 -7.02
CA LEU A 130 -1.66 12.03 -6.09
C LEU A 130 -0.34 11.58 -5.41
N LEU A 131 0.78 12.22 -5.73
CA LEU A 131 2.10 11.82 -5.22
C LEU A 131 2.14 11.74 -3.67
N PRO A 132 1.64 12.73 -2.89
CA PRO A 132 1.67 12.66 -1.43
C PRO A 132 0.87 11.46 -0.90
N ASP A 133 -0.32 11.21 -1.45
CA ASP A 133 -1.18 10.11 -1.03
C ASP A 133 -0.54 8.76 -1.33
N VAL A 134 0.07 8.62 -2.52
CA VAL A 134 0.79 7.39 -2.89
C VAL A 134 2.01 7.17 -1.98
N CYS A 135 2.75 8.22 -1.61
CA CYS A 135 3.87 8.11 -0.67
C CYS A 135 3.41 7.62 0.71
N SER A 136 2.28 8.13 1.21
CA SER A 136 1.66 7.70 2.47
C SER A 136 1.27 6.21 2.39
N ARG A 137 0.51 5.81 1.37
CA ARG A 137 0.10 4.41 1.16
C ARG A 137 1.29 3.46 0.96
N PHE A 138 2.33 3.91 0.29
CA PHE A 138 3.54 3.10 0.13
C PHE A 138 4.28 2.92 1.47
N SER A 139 4.29 3.92 2.35
CA SER A 139 4.86 3.79 3.69
C SER A 139 4.12 2.76 4.54
N GLU A 140 2.78 2.68 4.43
CA GLU A 140 1.96 1.65 5.06
C GLU A 140 2.35 0.23 4.57
N LEU A 141 2.53 0.06 3.24
CA LEU A 141 2.98 -1.22 2.68
C LEU A 141 4.37 -1.64 3.18
N ILE A 142 5.30 -0.70 3.28
CA ILE A 142 6.65 -0.98 3.79
C ILE A 142 6.61 -1.35 5.27
N SER A 143 5.87 -0.60 6.09
CA SER A 143 5.69 -0.92 7.51
C SER A 143 5.07 -2.31 7.70
N ALA A 144 4.04 -2.63 6.92
CA ALA A 144 3.43 -3.95 6.93
C ALA A 144 4.39 -5.06 6.45
N SER A 145 5.22 -4.81 5.42
CA SER A 145 6.21 -5.78 4.94
C SER A 145 7.33 -6.05 5.95
N ARG A 146 7.67 -5.06 6.78
CA ARG A 146 8.62 -5.21 7.89
C ARG A 146 7.99 -5.85 9.13
N GLY A 147 6.69 -6.10 9.10
CA GLY A 147 5.96 -6.60 10.25
C GLY A 147 5.80 -5.53 11.35
N GLU A 148 5.86 -4.26 11.01
CA GLU A 148 5.59 -3.17 11.93
C GLU A 148 4.07 -3.01 12.08
N ILE A 149 3.61 -2.89 13.33
CA ILE A 149 2.22 -2.55 13.65
C ILE A 149 2.20 -1.10 14.10
N GLU A 150 1.36 -0.31 13.49
CA GLU A 150 1.11 1.06 13.93
C GLU A 150 0.21 1.02 15.16
N VAL A 151 0.66 1.70 16.22
CA VAL A 151 -0.07 1.86 17.48
C VAL A 151 -0.26 3.34 17.72
N ILE A 152 -1.50 3.79 17.69
CA ILE A 152 -1.87 5.18 17.99
C ILE A 152 -2.33 5.22 19.43
N ILE A 153 -1.63 5.99 20.27
CA ILE A 153 -2.00 6.22 21.67
C ILE A 153 -2.58 7.63 21.76
N THR A 154 -3.88 7.73 21.95
CA THR A 154 -4.55 9.01 22.19
C THR A 154 -4.70 9.21 23.70
N SER A 155 -4.18 10.31 24.22
CA SER A 155 -4.21 10.68 25.62
C SER A 155 -4.81 12.06 25.85
N ALA A 156 -5.37 12.32 27.03
CA ALA A 156 -5.90 13.65 27.39
C ALA A 156 -4.79 14.70 27.58
N GLN A 157 -3.61 14.27 28.02
CA GLN A 157 -2.45 15.11 28.28
C GLN A 157 -1.20 14.44 27.69
N GLN A 158 -0.16 15.22 27.47
CA GLN A 158 1.11 14.70 26.97
C GLN A 158 1.69 13.68 27.96
N LEU A 159 2.02 12.50 27.44
CA LEU A 159 2.55 11.40 28.22
C LEU A 159 4.06 11.52 28.43
N ASP A 160 4.50 11.16 29.63
CA ASP A 160 5.93 11.03 29.93
C ASP A 160 6.57 9.86 29.15
N ASN A 161 7.85 10.01 28.78
CA ASN A 161 8.60 8.96 28.10
C ASN A 161 8.65 7.63 28.88
N LYS A 162 8.65 7.68 30.22
CA LYS A 162 8.58 6.49 31.09
C LYS A 162 7.25 5.75 30.93
N THR A 163 6.14 6.50 30.85
CA THR A 163 4.80 5.94 30.67
C THR A 163 4.66 5.35 29.27
N LEU A 164 5.16 6.03 28.24
CA LEU A 164 5.19 5.52 26.87
C LEU A 164 5.95 4.19 26.78
N SER A 165 7.17 4.09 27.34
CA SER A 165 7.92 2.84 27.34
C SER A 165 7.24 1.69 28.07
N ARG A 166 6.52 1.99 29.16
CA ARG A 166 5.70 0.98 29.86
C ARG A 166 4.51 0.53 29.02
N LEU A 167 3.84 1.45 28.34
CA LEU A 167 2.74 1.14 27.43
C LEU A 167 3.22 0.32 26.23
N GLU A 168 4.33 0.69 25.61
CA GLU A 168 4.98 -0.09 24.55
C GLU A 168 5.27 -1.53 24.99
N THR A 169 5.83 -1.68 26.18
CA THR A 169 6.13 -3.01 26.74
C THR A 169 4.85 -3.80 27.04
N ALA A 170 3.81 -3.16 27.55
CA ALA A 170 2.52 -3.79 27.81
C ALA A 170 1.82 -4.21 26.52
N VAL A 171 1.81 -3.33 25.51
CA VAL A 171 1.22 -3.60 24.19
C VAL A 171 1.99 -4.70 23.45
N SER A 172 3.33 -4.70 23.50
CA SER A 172 4.14 -5.74 22.86
C SER A 172 3.95 -7.13 23.48
N LYS A 173 3.64 -7.20 24.78
CA LYS A 173 3.32 -8.46 25.49
C LYS A 173 1.88 -8.90 25.28
N SER A 174 1.02 -8.03 24.77
CA SER A 174 -0.39 -8.37 24.55
C SER A 174 -0.54 -9.36 23.38
N SER A 175 -1.55 -10.22 23.46
CA SER A 175 -1.87 -11.17 22.38
C SER A 175 -2.32 -10.50 21.07
N TYR A 176 -2.55 -9.18 21.10
CA TYR A 176 -3.03 -8.41 19.94
C TYR A 176 -1.93 -8.10 18.92
N VAL A 177 -0.68 -8.00 19.38
CA VAL A 177 0.46 -7.64 18.52
C VAL A 177 1.12 -8.85 17.84
N GLY A 178 0.95 -10.04 18.40
CA GLY A 178 1.67 -11.24 17.92
C GLY A 178 3.18 -11.19 18.21
N ALA A 179 3.77 -12.35 18.41
CA ALA A 179 5.19 -12.46 18.74
C ALA A 179 6.08 -11.99 17.58
N GLY A 180 7.04 -11.10 17.86
CA GLY A 180 8.09 -10.71 16.91
C GLY A 180 7.78 -9.51 16.01
N LYS A 181 6.65 -8.82 16.16
CA LYS A 181 6.36 -7.61 15.42
C LYS A 181 6.91 -6.37 16.11
N LYS A 182 7.41 -5.41 15.34
CA LYS A 182 7.88 -4.12 15.86
C LYS A 182 6.70 -3.17 16.00
N LEU A 183 6.69 -2.38 17.06
CA LEU A 183 5.67 -1.37 17.29
C LEU A 183 6.17 0.00 16.81
N LYS A 184 5.35 0.67 16.01
CA LYS A 184 5.53 2.07 15.68
C LYS A 184 4.48 2.86 16.47
N VAL A 185 4.90 3.47 17.57
CA VAL A 185 4.01 4.21 18.47
C VAL A 185 3.92 5.65 18.04
N THR A 186 2.70 6.12 17.80
CA THR A 186 2.36 7.52 17.54
C THR A 186 1.52 8.03 18.69
N ASN A 187 1.96 9.10 19.37
CA ASN A 187 1.21 9.72 20.46
C ASN A 187 0.41 10.92 19.94
N THR A 188 -0.90 10.91 20.18
CA THR A 188 -1.82 12.00 19.85
C THR A 188 -2.46 12.51 21.14
N VAL A 189 -2.51 13.82 21.29
CA VAL A 189 -3.16 14.44 22.46
C VAL A 189 -4.54 14.95 22.06
N ASN A 190 -5.59 14.43 22.73
CA ASN A 190 -6.97 14.88 22.54
C ASN A 190 -7.60 15.19 23.92
N PRO A 191 -7.85 16.45 24.24
CA PRO A 191 -8.43 16.84 25.53
C PRO A 191 -9.90 16.42 25.70
N GLU A 192 -10.62 16.06 24.64
CA GLU A 192 -12.02 15.65 24.70
C GLU A 192 -12.25 14.35 25.48
N ILE A 193 -11.20 13.55 25.66
CA ILE A 193 -11.27 12.27 26.40
C ILE A 193 -11.48 12.50 27.91
N VAL A 194 -11.30 13.76 28.39
CA VAL A 194 -11.36 14.16 29.81
C VAL A 194 -10.25 13.52 30.67
N GLY A 195 -9.88 12.28 30.41
CA GLY A 195 -8.81 11.54 31.10
C GLY A 195 -8.72 10.09 30.62
N GLY A 196 -7.64 9.43 31.01
CA GLY A 196 -7.34 8.09 30.57
C GLY A 196 -6.61 8.07 29.22
N LEU A 197 -6.73 6.97 28.48
CA LEU A 197 -6.09 6.78 27.19
C LEU A 197 -6.93 5.86 26.28
N VAL A 198 -6.82 6.08 24.99
CA VAL A 198 -7.34 5.20 23.93
C VAL A 198 -6.15 4.66 23.17
N VAL A 199 -6.05 3.35 23.03
CA VAL A 199 -4.99 2.67 22.29
C VAL A 199 -5.58 1.99 21.08
N GLU A 200 -5.15 2.39 19.90
CA GLU A 200 -5.51 1.78 18.62
C GLU A 200 -4.32 0.94 18.13
N ILE A 201 -4.56 -0.34 17.89
CA ILE A 201 -3.57 -1.30 17.45
C ILE A 201 -4.05 -1.89 16.11
N GLY A 202 -3.59 -1.32 14.99
CA GLY A 202 -4.10 -1.69 13.67
C GLY A 202 -5.63 -1.54 13.61
N ASP A 203 -6.36 -2.65 13.47
CA ASP A 203 -7.83 -2.66 13.34
C ASP A 203 -8.58 -2.70 14.68
N ARG A 204 -7.87 -2.68 15.80
CA ARG A 204 -8.49 -2.82 17.15
C ARG A 204 -8.28 -1.59 18.00
N THR A 205 -9.35 -1.11 18.59
CA THR A 205 -9.34 0.02 19.53
C THR A 205 -9.61 -0.48 20.95
N ILE A 206 -8.76 -0.09 21.89
CA ILE A 206 -8.90 -0.35 23.32
C ILE A 206 -9.16 1.00 23.98
N ASP A 207 -10.40 1.24 24.38
CA ASP A 207 -10.81 2.48 25.01
C ASP A 207 -10.81 2.35 26.56
N LEU A 208 -9.89 3.06 27.18
CA LEU A 208 -9.73 3.18 28.64
C LEU A 208 -10.01 4.62 29.12
N SER A 209 -10.77 5.39 28.34
CA SER A 209 -11.10 6.77 28.67
C SER A 209 -12.11 6.86 29.83
N VAL A 210 -12.00 7.95 30.59
CA VAL A 210 -12.95 8.27 31.66
C VAL A 210 -14.32 8.58 31.04
N SER A 211 -14.37 9.23 29.90
CA SER A 211 -15.61 9.54 29.17
C SER A 211 -16.43 8.30 28.86
N SER A 212 -15.79 7.25 28.35
CA SER A 212 -16.45 5.97 28.05
C SER A 212 -16.96 5.27 29.31
N LYS A 213 -16.23 5.36 30.44
CA LYS A 213 -16.68 4.82 31.72
C LYS A 213 -17.91 5.53 32.24
N ILE A 214 -17.93 6.86 32.17
CA ILE A 214 -19.12 7.68 32.60
C ILE A 214 -20.31 7.34 31.69
N SER A 215 -20.14 7.25 30.40
CA SER A 215 -21.23 6.88 29.48
C SER A 215 -21.82 5.50 29.79
N LYS A 216 -20.96 4.52 30.09
CA LYS A 216 -21.40 3.17 30.51
C LYS A 216 -22.17 3.20 31.84
N MET A 217 -21.72 3.99 32.81
CA MET A 217 -22.41 4.13 34.06
C MET A 217 -23.79 4.80 33.90
N ASN A 218 -23.86 5.87 33.10
CA ASN A 218 -25.13 6.54 32.81
C ASN A 218 -26.12 5.61 32.09
N LYS A 219 -25.62 4.78 31.17
CA LYS A 219 -26.46 3.79 30.51
C LYS A 219 -27.01 2.76 31.50
N LEU A 220 -26.18 2.22 32.37
CA LEU A 220 -26.61 1.26 33.38
C LEU A 220 -27.65 1.85 34.35
N LEU A 221 -27.51 3.13 34.73
CA LEU A 221 -28.48 3.82 35.54
C LEU A 221 -29.84 4.00 34.84
N ASN A 222 -29.82 4.33 33.55
CA ASN A 222 -31.04 4.48 32.76
C ASN A 222 -31.71 3.13 32.46
N ASP A 223 -30.94 2.06 32.24
CA ASP A 223 -31.46 0.71 31.99
C ASP A 223 -31.99 0.02 33.28
N SER A 224 -31.63 0.53 34.44
CA SER A 224 -32.07 -0.01 35.77
C SER A 224 -33.30 0.68 36.36
N LEU A 225 -33.79 1.72 35.71
CA LEU A 225 -35.05 2.43 36.04
C LEU A 225 -36.17 2.00 35.11
#